data_5004699354895efdb6c26992d7a00492
#
_entry.id   5004699354895efdb6c26992d7a00492
#
_cell.length_a   1.000
_cell.length_b   1.000
_cell.length_c   1.000
_cell.angle_alpha   90.00
_cell.angle_beta   90.00
_cell.angle_gamma   90.00
#
_symmetry.space_group_name_H-M   'P 1'
#
loop_
_entity.id
_entity.type
_entity.pdbx_description
1 polymer ?
#
loop_
_entity_poly.entity_id
_entity_poly.type
_entity_poly.pdbx_seq_one_letter_code
_entity_poly.pdbx_strand_id
1 'polypeptide(L)'
;ITDGMVEHTYQMSLQVSGALRKARLECPTHPVQTIDEGSSLLVQPADQTTFMDRDFILNMHRLDKAVDAGALITAVDPYQEGMNILMASFQPQIKHAEKKNHPVSLKILVDCSGSMGGDSISQTREAIMEIMGRLQEEDEFNIICFGNSVRPFKRRMVPVSSKSIDTGRRLVENLDANLGGTELGNALTTTYALQGDSSIASDILLITDGEIWDGDEIYDEAIASGHRIFTVGVGSAVSESFVRKIAAVSGGATELVTPNEQMVEHIVRHFEQ
;
A
#
# COMPACT_ATOMS: atom_id res chain seq x y z
N ILE A 1 -0.18 -14.05 13.26
CA ILE A 1 0.35 -15.45 13.17
C ILE A 1 0.35 -15.96 14.60
N THR A 2 -0.29 -17.09 14.84
CA THR A 2 -0.30 -17.73 16.18
C THR A 2 0.50 -19.02 16.06
N ASP A 3 1.55 -19.15 16.87
CA ASP A 3 2.33 -20.38 16.96
C ASP A 3 1.96 -21.14 18.25
N GLY A 4 1.20 -22.20 18.12
CA GLY A 4 0.71 -23.00 19.27
C GLY A 4 1.77 -23.90 19.94
N MET A 5 3.04 -23.83 19.51
CA MET A 5 4.16 -24.60 20.07
C MET A 5 5.14 -23.76 20.88
N VAL A 6 4.87 -22.45 21.08
CA VAL A 6 5.74 -21.56 21.84
C VAL A 6 5.49 -21.72 23.34
N GLU A 7 6.50 -22.17 24.08
CA GLU A 7 6.46 -22.30 25.55
C GLU A 7 6.99 -21.06 26.29
N HIS A 8 7.58 -20.09 25.57
CA HIS A 8 8.14 -18.89 26.18
C HIS A 8 7.04 -17.89 26.56
N THR A 9 7.18 -17.33 27.75
CA THR A 9 6.27 -16.33 28.29
C THR A 9 6.96 -14.99 28.45
N TYR A 10 6.17 -13.91 28.48
CA TYR A 10 6.66 -12.57 28.74
C TYR A 10 5.74 -11.82 29.70
N GLN A 11 6.31 -10.78 30.33
CA GLN A 11 5.56 -9.79 31.09
C GLN A 11 5.81 -8.43 30.47
N MET A 12 4.76 -7.64 30.34
CA MET A 12 4.82 -6.30 29.76
C MET A 12 3.97 -5.34 30.57
N SER A 13 4.48 -4.14 30.71
CA SER A 13 3.78 -3.02 31.35
C SER A 13 3.99 -1.79 30.48
N LEU A 14 2.89 -1.18 30.01
CA LEU A 14 2.90 0.00 29.17
C LEU A 14 2.29 1.17 29.94
N GLN A 15 3.07 2.23 30.13
CA GLN A 15 2.60 3.46 30.76
C GLN A 15 2.21 4.48 29.68
N VAL A 16 0.93 4.84 29.62
CA VAL A 16 0.38 5.80 28.68
C VAL A 16 0.12 7.14 29.38
N SER A 17 0.75 8.20 28.93
CA SER A 17 0.65 9.53 29.51
C SER A 17 0.25 10.60 28.49
N GLY A 18 0.00 11.85 28.93
CA GLY A 18 -0.35 12.97 28.09
C GLY A 18 -1.70 12.81 27.39
N ALA A 19 -1.81 13.26 26.15
CA ALA A 19 -3.08 13.28 25.43
C ALA A 19 -3.68 11.89 25.18
N LEU A 20 -2.84 10.85 25.09
CA LEU A 20 -3.27 9.48 24.85
C LEU A 20 -3.84 8.78 26.08
N ARG A 21 -3.66 9.35 27.30
CA ARG A 21 -4.23 8.78 28.53
C ARG A 21 -5.76 8.62 28.45
N LYS A 22 -6.44 9.51 27.70
CA LYS A 22 -7.89 9.49 27.50
C LYS A 22 -8.31 8.75 26.23
N ALA A 23 -7.39 8.09 25.52
CA ALA A 23 -7.70 7.34 24.33
C ALA A 23 -8.56 6.11 24.65
N ARG A 24 -9.43 5.72 23.72
CA ARG A 24 -10.06 4.41 23.76
C ARG A 24 -9.03 3.38 23.36
N LEU A 25 -8.77 2.43 24.26
CA LEU A 25 -7.83 1.35 24.03
C LEU A 25 -8.55 0.12 23.47
N GLU A 26 -7.94 -0.53 22.50
CA GLU A 26 -8.40 -1.76 21.90
C GLU A 26 -7.19 -2.67 21.65
N CYS A 27 -7.21 -3.87 22.20
CA CYS A 27 -6.18 -4.87 21.96
C CYS A 27 -6.84 -6.11 21.32
N PRO A 28 -6.74 -6.28 19.99
CA PRO A 28 -7.41 -7.39 19.30
C PRO A 28 -6.71 -8.74 19.54
N THR A 29 -5.47 -8.73 20.01
CA THR A 29 -4.65 -9.93 20.13
C THR A 29 -4.57 -10.51 21.54
N HIS A 30 -4.75 -9.67 22.57
CA HIS A 30 -4.64 -10.09 23.97
C HIS A 30 -5.68 -9.37 24.84
N PRO A 31 -6.27 -10.04 25.84
CA PRO A 31 -7.01 -9.35 26.89
C PRO A 31 -6.05 -8.45 27.67
N VAL A 32 -6.43 -7.20 27.90
CA VAL A 32 -5.64 -6.23 28.66
C VAL A 32 -6.43 -5.68 29.85
N GLN A 33 -5.73 -5.37 30.92
CA GLN A 33 -6.24 -4.62 32.05
C GLN A 33 -5.61 -3.22 32.08
N THR A 34 -6.35 -2.25 32.56
CA THR A 34 -5.91 -0.86 32.68
C THR A 34 -6.04 -0.38 34.11
N ILE A 35 -5.02 0.33 34.60
CA ILE A 35 -4.98 0.92 35.94
C ILE A 35 -4.75 2.41 35.76
N ASP A 36 -5.67 3.24 36.27
CA ASP A 36 -5.53 4.70 36.24
C ASP A 36 -4.69 5.15 37.45
N GLU A 37 -3.50 5.69 37.15
CA GLU A 37 -2.58 6.23 38.16
C GLU A 37 -2.68 7.75 38.32
N GLY A 38 -3.74 8.38 37.77
CA GLY A 38 -3.97 9.82 37.85
C GLY A 38 -3.24 10.61 36.78
N SER A 39 -1.92 10.56 36.69
CA SER A 39 -1.13 11.22 35.64
C SER A 39 -0.89 10.33 34.41
N SER A 40 -1.01 9.02 34.58
CA SER A 40 -0.80 8.00 33.56
C SER A 40 -1.84 6.89 33.64
N LEU A 41 -1.96 6.15 32.56
CA LEU A 41 -2.73 4.92 32.46
C LEU A 41 -1.75 3.77 32.28
N LEU A 42 -1.74 2.81 33.19
CA LEU A 42 -0.95 1.62 33.09
C LEU A 42 -1.76 0.54 32.36
N VAL A 43 -1.18 -0.04 31.30
CA VAL A 43 -1.80 -1.10 30.50
C VAL A 43 -0.94 -2.35 30.62
N GLN A 44 -1.55 -3.46 30.96
CA GLN A 44 -0.87 -4.76 31.12
C GLN A 44 -1.72 -5.87 30.51
N PRO A 45 -1.13 -6.98 30.05
CA PRO A 45 -1.90 -8.18 29.76
C PRO A 45 -2.72 -8.60 31.00
N ALA A 46 -3.96 -9.03 30.78
CA ALA A 46 -4.86 -9.44 31.87
C ALA A 46 -4.36 -10.73 32.53
N ASP A 47 -3.71 -11.59 31.77
CA ASP A 47 -3.15 -12.84 32.26
C ASP A 47 -1.74 -12.59 32.83
N GLN A 48 -1.45 -13.14 34.00
CA GLN A 48 -0.12 -13.04 34.62
C GLN A 48 0.98 -13.74 33.82
N THR A 49 0.57 -14.65 32.93
CA THR A 49 1.46 -15.40 32.06
C THR A 49 0.96 -15.28 30.64
N THR A 50 1.66 -14.51 29.83
CA THR A 50 1.34 -14.31 28.42
C THR A 50 2.38 -15.03 27.57
N PHE A 51 1.94 -15.85 26.63
CA PHE A 51 2.83 -16.58 25.72
C PHE A 51 3.28 -15.69 24.56
N MET A 52 4.53 -15.93 24.08
CA MET A 52 5.07 -15.24 22.89
C MET A 52 4.59 -15.93 21.59
N ASP A 53 3.31 -16.31 21.54
CA ASP A 53 2.71 -17.06 20.43
C ASP A 53 2.14 -16.16 19.32
N ARG A 54 2.04 -14.87 19.58
CA ARG A 54 1.49 -13.87 18.65
C ARG A 54 1.96 -12.45 19.01
N ASP A 55 1.82 -11.53 18.05
CA ASP A 55 2.14 -10.11 18.27
C ASP A 55 1.19 -9.48 19.29
N PHE A 56 1.73 -8.60 20.15
CA PHE A 56 0.93 -7.75 21.01
C PHE A 56 0.58 -6.46 20.26
N ILE A 57 -0.72 -6.26 19.94
CA ILE A 57 -1.21 -5.11 19.21
C ILE A 57 -2.12 -4.28 20.11
N LEU A 58 -1.72 -3.04 20.41
CA LEU A 58 -2.53 -2.10 21.16
C LEU A 58 -2.89 -0.88 20.30
N ASN A 59 -4.14 -0.76 19.93
CA ASN A 59 -4.69 0.38 19.21
C ASN A 59 -5.15 1.45 20.22
N MET A 60 -4.73 2.69 20.00
CA MET A 60 -5.11 3.84 20.82
C MET A 60 -5.89 4.84 19.98
N HIS A 61 -7.22 4.90 20.18
CA HIS A 61 -8.11 5.79 19.45
C HIS A 61 -8.36 7.06 20.26
N ARG A 62 -7.92 8.21 19.75
CA ARG A 62 -8.18 9.49 20.40
C ARG A 62 -9.67 9.81 20.34
N LEU A 63 -10.25 10.20 21.47
CA LEU A 63 -11.67 10.56 21.57
C LEU A 63 -11.91 12.05 21.24
N ASP A 64 -10.90 12.89 21.42
CA ASP A 64 -11.01 14.33 21.21
C ASP A 64 -10.72 14.73 19.76
N LYS A 65 -11.70 15.37 19.12
CA LYS A 65 -11.53 16.01 17.82
C LYS A 65 -10.78 17.35 17.90
N ALA A 66 -10.61 17.89 19.10
CA ALA A 66 -9.84 19.12 19.33
C ALA A 66 -8.35 18.74 19.38
N VAL A 67 -7.68 18.96 18.28
CA VAL A 67 -6.30 18.63 18.09
C VAL A 67 -5.46 19.84 18.49
N ASP A 68 -4.65 19.69 19.53
CA ASP A 68 -3.41 20.45 19.59
C ASP A 68 -2.55 20.02 18.38
N ALA A 69 -2.39 20.92 17.42
CA ALA A 69 -1.80 20.63 16.12
C ALA A 69 -0.32 20.19 16.19
N GLY A 70 0.26 20.16 17.37
CA GLY A 70 1.64 19.72 17.59
C GLY A 70 1.98 19.48 19.03
N ALA A 71 2.94 18.60 19.26
CA ALA A 71 3.59 18.38 20.55
C ALA A 71 5.10 18.54 20.38
N LEU A 72 5.73 19.18 21.38
CA LEU A 72 7.16 19.37 21.45
C LEU A 72 7.68 18.71 22.72
N ILE A 73 8.62 17.78 22.58
CA ILE A 73 9.29 17.12 23.70
C ILE A 73 10.76 17.43 23.61
N THR A 74 11.35 17.80 24.74
CA THR A 74 12.79 18.03 24.86
C THR A 74 13.37 17.09 25.90
N ALA A 75 14.56 16.56 25.61
CA ALA A 75 15.33 15.76 26.53
C ALA A 75 16.81 16.17 26.44
N VAL A 76 17.54 15.96 27.54
CA VAL A 76 19.01 16.14 27.52
C VAL A 76 19.61 15.02 26.68
N ASP A 77 20.56 15.37 25.81
CA ASP A 77 21.30 14.36 25.04
C ASP A 77 22.20 13.54 25.96
N PRO A 78 22.01 12.22 26.07
CA PRO A 78 22.81 11.38 26.96
C PRO A 78 24.25 11.17 26.46
N TYR A 79 24.55 11.54 25.20
CA TYR A 79 25.84 11.30 24.55
C TYR A 79 26.64 12.58 24.31
N GLN A 80 25.98 13.76 24.35
CA GLN A 80 26.65 15.06 24.12
C GLN A 80 26.30 16.03 25.24
N GLU A 81 27.30 16.36 26.07
CA GLU A 81 27.13 17.29 27.19
C GLU A 81 26.74 18.69 26.71
N GLY A 82 25.71 19.26 27.33
CA GLY A 82 25.20 20.59 26.97
C GLY A 82 24.28 20.65 25.76
N MET A 83 24.00 19.50 25.14
CA MET A 83 23.06 19.40 24.01
C MET A 83 21.70 18.88 24.47
N ASN A 84 20.66 19.28 23.77
CA ASN A 84 19.29 18.79 23.97
C ASN A 84 18.77 18.15 22.67
N ILE A 85 18.09 17.04 22.83
CA ILE A 85 17.31 16.42 21.76
C ILE A 85 15.90 17.04 21.76
N LEU A 86 15.44 17.48 20.59
CA LEU A 86 14.13 18.04 20.37
C LEU A 86 13.35 17.12 19.45
N MET A 87 12.18 16.63 19.89
CA MET A 87 11.24 15.89 19.07
C MET A 87 9.97 16.72 18.89
N ALA A 88 9.68 17.11 17.65
CA ALA A 88 8.45 17.76 17.27
C ALA A 88 7.52 16.76 16.57
N SER A 89 6.30 16.63 17.06
CA SER A 89 5.23 15.84 16.43
C SER A 89 4.10 16.79 16.07
N PHE A 90 3.62 16.74 14.83
CA PHE A 90 2.46 17.50 14.41
C PHE A 90 1.52 16.61 13.60
N GLN A 91 0.24 16.83 13.78
CA GLN A 91 -0.81 16.18 13.01
C GLN A 91 -1.48 17.25 12.13
N PRO A 92 -1.19 17.31 10.83
CA PRO A 92 -1.83 18.28 9.95
C PRO A 92 -3.32 18.01 9.91
N GLN A 93 -4.12 19.05 10.15
CA GLN A 93 -5.53 19.00 9.85
C GLN A 93 -5.71 19.22 8.36
N ILE A 94 -5.65 18.15 7.61
CA ILE A 94 -6.04 18.20 6.20
C ILE A 94 -7.57 18.37 6.23
N LYS A 95 -8.03 19.62 6.01
CA LYS A 95 -9.42 19.79 5.61
C LYS A 95 -9.55 18.98 4.33
N HIS A 96 -10.32 17.92 4.37
CA HIS A 96 -10.75 17.29 3.13
C HIS A 96 -11.45 18.41 2.35
N ALA A 97 -10.74 19.02 1.41
CA ALA A 97 -11.39 19.78 0.37
C ALA A 97 -12.44 18.81 -0.20
N GLU A 98 -13.65 19.29 -0.44
CA GLU A 98 -14.65 18.51 -1.18
C GLU A 98 -13.87 17.80 -2.28
N LYS A 99 -13.97 16.46 -2.33
CA LYS A 99 -13.28 15.66 -3.35
C LYS A 99 -13.69 16.26 -4.71
N LYS A 100 -12.91 17.21 -5.22
CA LYS A 100 -12.97 17.52 -6.62
C LYS A 100 -12.41 16.27 -7.27
N ASN A 101 -13.26 15.53 -7.94
CA ASN A 101 -12.83 14.44 -8.79
C ASN A 101 -11.86 15.04 -9.80
N HIS A 102 -10.56 14.93 -9.51
CA HIS A 102 -9.55 15.27 -10.50
C HIS A 102 -9.49 14.11 -11.47
N PRO A 103 -9.46 14.37 -12.77
CA PRO A 103 -9.27 13.31 -13.76
C PRO A 103 -8.05 12.48 -13.45
N VAL A 104 -8.15 11.17 -13.62
CA VAL A 104 -7.08 10.21 -13.38
C VAL A 104 -6.54 9.69 -14.73
N SER A 105 -5.22 9.66 -14.89
CA SER A 105 -4.54 9.00 -16.00
C SER A 105 -3.90 7.72 -15.46
N LEU A 106 -4.56 6.57 -15.68
CA LEU A 106 -4.18 5.30 -15.06
C LEU A 106 -3.55 4.33 -16.06
N LYS A 107 -2.29 3.96 -15.83
CA LYS A 107 -1.55 2.93 -16.57
C LYS A 107 -1.54 1.64 -15.74
N ILE A 108 -2.31 0.63 -16.15
CA ILE A 108 -2.38 -0.66 -15.46
C ILE A 108 -1.34 -1.59 -16.09
N LEU A 109 -0.24 -1.84 -15.39
CA LEU A 109 0.85 -2.70 -15.80
C LEU A 109 0.69 -4.08 -15.16
N VAL A 110 0.43 -5.08 -15.98
CA VAL A 110 0.03 -6.42 -15.53
C VAL A 110 1.08 -7.44 -15.90
N ASP A 111 1.59 -8.11 -14.89
CA ASP A 111 2.43 -9.29 -15.07
C ASP A 111 1.59 -10.45 -15.64
N CYS A 112 2.03 -10.97 -16.78
CA CYS A 112 1.46 -12.14 -17.45
C CYS A 112 2.51 -13.23 -17.65
N SER A 113 3.54 -13.24 -16.80
CA SER A 113 4.56 -14.32 -16.74
C SER A 113 3.94 -15.64 -16.31
N GLY A 114 4.65 -16.73 -16.50
CA GLY A 114 4.13 -18.06 -16.19
C GLY A 114 3.82 -18.29 -14.70
N SER A 115 4.52 -17.59 -13.79
CA SER A 115 4.29 -17.65 -12.34
C SER A 115 2.92 -17.12 -11.93
N MET A 116 2.38 -16.13 -12.66
CA MET A 116 1.04 -15.59 -12.44
C MET A 116 -0.10 -16.59 -12.71
N GLY A 117 0.20 -17.80 -13.17
CA GLY A 117 -0.80 -18.82 -13.52
C GLY A 117 -1.69 -19.22 -12.34
N GLY A 118 -2.93 -19.66 -12.64
CA GLY A 118 -3.90 -20.10 -11.64
C GLY A 118 -4.65 -18.95 -10.95
N ASP A 119 -4.62 -18.93 -9.62
CA ASP A 119 -5.40 -17.99 -8.82
C ASP A 119 -4.93 -16.54 -8.98
N SER A 120 -3.62 -16.30 -9.13
CA SER A 120 -3.05 -14.96 -9.26
C SER A 120 -3.60 -14.20 -10.46
N ILE A 121 -3.61 -14.82 -11.66
CA ILE A 121 -4.15 -14.17 -12.86
C ILE A 121 -5.68 -14.02 -12.79
N SER A 122 -6.38 -14.94 -12.14
CA SER A 122 -7.83 -14.86 -11.97
C SER A 122 -8.21 -13.70 -11.06
N GLN A 123 -7.55 -13.54 -9.92
CA GLN A 123 -7.75 -12.41 -8.99
C GLN A 123 -7.36 -11.08 -9.65
N THR A 124 -6.29 -11.09 -10.45
CA THR A 124 -5.86 -9.90 -11.21
C THR A 124 -6.94 -9.45 -12.20
N ARG A 125 -7.59 -10.38 -12.91
CA ARG A 125 -8.72 -10.03 -13.80
C ARG A 125 -9.86 -9.37 -13.04
N GLU A 126 -10.27 -9.95 -11.90
CA GLU A 126 -11.35 -9.41 -11.06
C GLU A 126 -11.02 -8.00 -10.55
N ALA A 127 -9.80 -7.80 -10.07
CA ALA A 127 -9.34 -6.51 -9.60
C ALA A 127 -9.35 -5.43 -10.69
N ILE A 128 -8.83 -5.74 -11.88
CA ILE A 128 -8.83 -4.79 -13.00
C ILE A 128 -10.25 -4.47 -13.45
N MET A 129 -11.15 -5.46 -13.49
CA MET A 129 -12.57 -5.24 -13.81
C MET A 129 -13.24 -4.26 -12.87
N GLU A 130 -12.98 -4.39 -11.57
CA GLU A 130 -13.52 -3.49 -10.56
C GLU A 130 -12.94 -2.05 -10.71
N ILE A 131 -11.62 -1.94 -10.92
CA ILE A 131 -10.97 -0.64 -11.17
C ILE A 131 -11.59 0.03 -12.39
N MET A 132 -11.74 -0.71 -13.50
CA MET A 132 -12.36 -0.18 -14.72
C MET A 132 -13.82 0.25 -14.52
N GLY A 133 -14.53 -0.38 -13.57
CA GLY A 133 -15.89 0.01 -13.20
C GLY A 133 -16.00 1.33 -12.44
N ARG A 134 -14.87 1.83 -11.88
CA ARG A 134 -14.80 3.08 -11.10
C ARG A 134 -14.29 4.27 -11.88
N LEU A 135 -13.71 4.05 -13.07
CA LEU A 135 -13.23 5.13 -13.93
C LEU A 135 -14.40 5.98 -14.42
N GLN A 136 -14.19 7.29 -14.46
CA GLN A 136 -15.17 8.30 -14.88
C GLN A 136 -14.90 8.77 -16.32
N GLU A 137 -15.83 9.48 -16.92
CA GLU A 137 -15.70 9.94 -18.32
C GLU A 137 -14.52 10.91 -18.55
N GLU A 138 -14.10 11.62 -17.51
CA GLU A 138 -12.95 12.52 -17.55
C GLU A 138 -11.60 11.82 -17.44
N ASP A 139 -11.60 10.54 -17.07
CA ASP A 139 -10.38 9.75 -16.89
C ASP A 139 -9.85 9.22 -18.20
N GLU A 140 -8.59 8.79 -18.17
CA GLU A 140 -7.98 8.01 -19.24
C GLU A 140 -7.24 6.80 -18.68
N PHE A 141 -7.14 5.74 -19.46
CA PHE A 141 -6.47 4.53 -19.03
C PHE A 141 -5.69 3.82 -20.14
N ASN A 142 -4.79 2.95 -19.76
CA ASN A 142 -4.23 1.90 -20.63
C ASN A 142 -3.95 0.65 -19.80
N ILE A 143 -3.99 -0.52 -20.46
CA ILE A 143 -3.65 -1.81 -19.86
C ILE A 143 -2.43 -2.33 -20.61
N ILE A 144 -1.36 -2.63 -19.89
CA ILE A 144 -0.09 -3.07 -20.45
C ILE A 144 0.21 -4.46 -19.88
N CYS A 145 0.16 -5.48 -20.71
CA CYS A 145 0.54 -6.84 -20.32
C CYS A 145 2.03 -7.03 -20.58
N PHE A 146 2.75 -7.60 -19.64
CA PHE A 146 4.17 -7.87 -19.81
C PHE A 146 4.57 -9.27 -19.35
N GLY A 147 5.69 -9.74 -19.85
CA GLY A 147 6.39 -10.97 -19.59
C GLY A 147 7.73 -10.89 -20.34
N ASN A 148 8.06 -11.84 -21.22
CA ASN A 148 9.16 -11.71 -22.19
C ASN A 148 8.88 -10.70 -23.31
N SER A 149 7.68 -10.18 -23.38
CA SER A 149 7.28 -9.13 -24.31
C SER A 149 6.30 -8.18 -23.65
N VAL A 150 6.21 -6.95 -24.17
CA VAL A 150 5.32 -5.92 -23.65
C VAL A 150 4.22 -5.64 -24.66
N ARG A 151 2.97 -5.70 -24.22
CA ARG A 151 1.78 -5.57 -25.07
C ARG A 151 0.82 -4.53 -24.50
N PRO A 152 0.94 -3.25 -24.85
CA PRO A 152 -0.05 -2.25 -24.45
C PRO A 152 -1.37 -2.46 -25.21
N PHE A 153 -2.49 -2.26 -24.54
CA PHE A 153 -3.84 -2.31 -25.12
C PHE A 153 -3.98 -1.33 -26.29
N LYS A 154 -3.44 -0.13 -26.14
CA LYS A 154 -3.36 0.88 -27.20
C LYS A 154 -1.99 1.55 -27.17
N ARG A 155 -1.63 2.21 -28.27
CA ARG A 155 -0.36 2.94 -28.40
C ARG A 155 -0.30 4.25 -27.62
N ARG A 156 -1.43 4.70 -27.08
CA ARG A 156 -1.58 5.91 -26.25
C ARG A 156 -2.59 5.63 -25.15
N MET A 157 -2.65 6.52 -24.16
CA MET A 157 -3.74 6.52 -23.20
C MET A 157 -5.08 6.66 -23.91
N VAL A 158 -6.11 6.06 -23.37
CA VAL A 158 -7.44 5.97 -23.96
C VAL A 158 -8.43 6.71 -23.06
N PRO A 159 -9.11 7.75 -23.56
CA PRO A 159 -10.20 8.37 -22.80
C PRO A 159 -11.28 7.35 -22.44
N VAL A 160 -11.81 7.47 -21.24
CA VAL A 160 -12.88 6.61 -20.75
C VAL A 160 -14.15 6.89 -21.55
N SER A 161 -14.78 5.84 -22.02
CA SER A 161 -16.08 5.83 -22.68
C SER A 161 -16.66 4.43 -22.59
N SER A 162 -17.97 4.27 -22.76
CA SER A 162 -18.59 2.92 -22.78
C SER A 162 -17.88 1.98 -23.75
N LYS A 163 -17.51 2.48 -24.95
CA LYS A 163 -16.82 1.69 -25.98
C LYS A 163 -15.40 1.27 -25.55
N SER A 164 -14.63 2.18 -24.95
CA SER A 164 -13.26 1.88 -24.52
C SER A 164 -13.26 0.93 -23.33
N ILE A 165 -14.17 1.11 -22.38
CA ILE A 165 -14.37 0.21 -21.24
C ILE A 165 -14.77 -1.19 -21.70
N ASP A 166 -15.77 -1.32 -22.58
CA ASP A 166 -16.19 -2.64 -23.11
C ASP A 166 -15.04 -3.36 -23.83
N THR A 167 -14.23 -2.60 -24.58
CA THR A 167 -13.09 -3.19 -25.30
C THR A 167 -11.97 -3.60 -24.32
N GLY A 168 -11.70 -2.79 -23.31
CA GLY A 168 -10.74 -3.11 -22.24
C GLY A 168 -11.19 -4.32 -21.42
N ARG A 169 -12.47 -4.41 -21.07
CA ARG A 169 -13.03 -5.57 -20.34
C ARG A 169 -12.83 -6.88 -21.12
N ARG A 170 -13.07 -6.87 -22.43
CA ARG A 170 -12.80 -8.05 -23.27
C ARG A 170 -11.32 -8.44 -23.30
N LEU A 171 -10.41 -7.47 -23.24
CA LEU A 171 -8.99 -7.77 -23.09
C LEU A 171 -8.74 -8.45 -21.73
N VAL A 172 -9.27 -7.88 -20.65
CA VAL A 172 -9.07 -8.38 -19.29
C VAL A 172 -9.66 -9.80 -19.12
N GLU A 173 -10.83 -10.07 -19.67
CA GLU A 173 -11.44 -11.42 -19.67
C GLU A 173 -10.53 -12.48 -20.30
N ASN A 174 -9.71 -12.07 -21.27
CA ASN A 174 -8.78 -12.96 -22.00
C ASN A 174 -7.32 -12.83 -21.55
N LEU A 175 -7.05 -12.11 -20.44
CA LEU A 175 -5.72 -12.10 -19.85
C LEU A 175 -5.33 -13.50 -19.42
N ASP A 176 -4.07 -13.88 -19.71
CA ASP A 176 -3.55 -15.19 -19.32
C ASP A 176 -2.05 -15.08 -19.01
N ALA A 177 -1.56 -15.96 -18.16
CA ALA A 177 -0.16 -16.07 -17.75
C ALA A 177 0.65 -16.84 -18.81
N ASN A 178 0.75 -16.29 -20.02
CA ASN A 178 1.34 -16.96 -21.17
C ASN A 178 2.46 -16.17 -21.86
N LEU A 179 2.99 -15.12 -21.22
CA LEU A 179 4.05 -14.30 -21.79
C LEU A 179 5.47 -14.70 -21.35
N GLY A 180 5.61 -15.81 -20.67
CA GLY A 180 6.90 -16.41 -20.32
C GLY A 180 7.54 -15.81 -19.07
N GLY A 181 8.75 -15.25 -19.17
CA GLY A 181 9.47 -14.63 -18.05
C GLY A 181 9.01 -13.21 -17.75
N THR A 182 9.77 -12.49 -16.90
CA THR A 182 9.36 -11.18 -16.32
C THR A 182 10.41 -10.13 -16.65
N GLU A 183 10.24 -9.39 -17.77
CA GLU A 183 11.12 -8.28 -18.18
C GLU A 183 10.52 -6.93 -17.76
N LEU A 184 10.54 -6.65 -16.45
CA LEU A 184 9.89 -5.48 -15.89
C LEU A 184 10.52 -4.15 -16.33
N GLY A 185 11.85 -4.05 -16.44
CA GLY A 185 12.53 -2.81 -16.87
C GLY A 185 12.03 -2.33 -18.23
N ASN A 186 11.96 -3.21 -19.22
CA ASN A 186 11.40 -2.91 -20.54
C ASN A 186 9.90 -2.56 -20.46
N ALA A 187 9.16 -3.23 -19.59
CA ALA A 187 7.73 -2.95 -19.39
C ALA A 187 7.49 -1.56 -18.79
N LEU A 188 8.26 -1.17 -17.80
CA LEU A 188 8.19 0.16 -17.19
C LEU A 188 8.58 1.26 -18.18
N THR A 189 9.70 1.10 -18.90
CA THR A 189 10.15 2.08 -19.92
C THR A 189 9.07 2.27 -21.00
N THR A 190 8.45 1.17 -21.47
CA THR A 190 7.33 1.23 -22.41
C THR A 190 6.13 1.96 -21.82
N THR A 191 5.83 1.69 -20.55
CA THR A 191 4.70 2.30 -19.82
C THR A 191 4.92 3.79 -19.60
N TYR A 192 6.13 4.22 -19.25
CA TYR A 192 6.48 5.65 -19.11
C TYR A 192 6.28 6.42 -20.40
N ALA A 193 6.64 5.81 -21.54
CA ALA A 193 6.54 6.43 -22.86
C ALA A 193 5.09 6.59 -23.37
N LEU A 194 4.09 5.96 -22.77
CA LEU A 194 2.70 6.10 -23.17
C LEU A 194 2.20 7.53 -22.92
N GLN A 195 1.86 8.21 -23.99
CA GLN A 195 1.38 9.60 -23.94
C GLN A 195 -0.14 9.64 -23.72
N GLY A 196 -0.56 10.52 -22.82
CA GLY A 196 -1.95 10.85 -22.52
C GLY A 196 -2.18 12.36 -22.53
N ASP A 197 -3.19 12.80 -21.82
CA ASP A 197 -3.44 14.23 -21.60
C ASP A 197 -2.36 14.78 -20.62
N SER A 198 -1.55 15.70 -21.10
CA SER A 198 -0.45 16.29 -20.32
C SER A 198 -0.92 17.15 -19.15
N SER A 199 -2.21 17.47 -19.06
CA SER A 199 -2.80 18.21 -17.94
C SER A 199 -3.13 17.30 -16.74
N ILE A 200 -3.12 15.98 -16.94
CA ILE A 200 -3.47 14.98 -15.92
C ILE A 200 -2.20 14.27 -15.47
N ALA A 201 -1.96 14.25 -14.14
CA ALA A 201 -0.86 13.45 -13.58
C ALA A 201 -1.14 11.96 -13.82
N SER A 202 -0.13 11.24 -14.32
CA SER A 202 -0.28 9.84 -14.70
C SER A 202 0.26 8.93 -13.61
N ASP A 203 -0.57 8.00 -13.16
CA ASP A 203 -0.23 6.99 -12.18
C ASP A 203 -0.08 5.61 -12.83
N ILE A 204 0.79 4.79 -12.26
CA ILE A 204 1.01 3.41 -12.68
C ILE A 204 0.53 2.47 -11.57
N LEU A 205 -0.32 1.52 -11.91
CA LEU A 205 -0.65 0.39 -11.06
C LEU A 205 0.08 -0.85 -11.59
N LEU A 206 1.09 -1.30 -10.87
CA LEU A 206 1.84 -2.52 -11.18
C LEU A 206 1.25 -3.70 -10.39
N ILE A 207 0.80 -4.73 -11.11
CA ILE A 207 0.32 -5.98 -10.52
C ILE A 207 1.27 -7.10 -10.93
N THR A 208 1.92 -7.75 -9.96
CA THR A 208 2.94 -8.78 -10.19
C THR A 208 3.01 -9.76 -9.00
N ASP A 209 3.45 -10.98 -9.24
CA ASP A 209 3.81 -11.95 -8.20
C ASP A 209 5.29 -11.85 -7.77
N GLY A 210 6.07 -10.99 -8.44
CA GLY A 210 7.27 -10.37 -7.90
C GLY A 210 8.55 -11.15 -7.90
N GLU A 211 8.76 -12.19 -8.68
CA GLU A 211 10.11 -12.68 -8.97
C GLU A 211 10.83 -11.74 -9.97
N ILE A 212 11.33 -10.62 -9.45
CA ILE A 212 11.99 -9.59 -10.28
C ILE A 212 13.46 -9.53 -9.90
N TRP A 213 14.32 -9.76 -10.88
CA TRP A 213 15.79 -9.76 -10.75
C TRP A 213 16.42 -8.54 -11.41
N ASP A 214 15.81 -7.36 -11.30
CA ASP A 214 16.32 -6.15 -11.92
C ASP A 214 17.18 -5.34 -10.95
N GLY A 215 18.22 -4.68 -11.49
CA GLY A 215 19.18 -3.91 -10.72
C GLY A 215 18.62 -2.59 -10.15
N ASP A 216 19.48 -1.86 -9.43
CA ASP A 216 19.11 -0.56 -8.82
C ASP A 216 18.70 0.51 -9.84
N GLU A 217 19.04 0.35 -11.13
CA GLU A 217 18.69 1.24 -12.24
C GLU A 217 17.18 1.47 -12.39
N ILE A 218 16.37 0.45 -12.10
CA ILE A 218 14.89 0.55 -12.16
C ILE A 218 14.33 1.62 -11.21
N TYR A 219 14.93 1.78 -10.04
CA TYR A 219 14.47 2.79 -9.07
C TYR A 219 14.79 4.21 -9.53
N ASP A 220 15.98 4.40 -10.13
CA ASP A 220 16.38 5.70 -10.67
C ASP A 220 15.50 6.11 -11.86
N GLU A 221 15.16 5.15 -12.72
CA GLU A 221 14.22 5.37 -13.82
C GLU A 221 12.81 5.69 -13.29
N ALA A 222 12.33 5.00 -12.25
CA ALA A 222 11.04 5.26 -11.64
C ALA A 222 10.96 6.68 -11.09
N ILE A 223 11.99 7.14 -10.37
CA ILE A 223 12.11 8.53 -9.88
C ILE A 223 12.11 9.52 -11.06
N ALA A 224 12.95 9.28 -12.08
CA ALA A 224 13.09 10.16 -13.22
C ALA A 224 11.83 10.26 -14.07
N SER A 225 11.01 9.23 -14.09
CA SER A 225 9.75 9.17 -14.87
C SER A 225 8.69 10.17 -14.40
N GLY A 226 8.74 10.58 -13.12
CA GLY A 226 7.74 11.45 -12.50
C GLY A 226 6.36 10.81 -12.27
N HIS A 227 6.21 9.49 -12.53
CA HIS A 227 4.98 8.77 -12.25
C HIS A 227 4.98 8.28 -10.80
N ARG A 228 3.82 8.30 -10.15
CA ARG A 228 3.63 7.52 -8.92
C ARG A 228 3.35 6.07 -9.32
N ILE A 229 4.03 5.13 -8.67
CA ILE A 229 3.86 3.70 -8.93
C ILE A 229 3.21 3.06 -7.71
N PHE A 230 1.98 2.63 -7.87
CA PHE A 230 1.27 1.81 -6.90
C PHE A 230 1.52 0.35 -7.25
N THR A 231 1.84 -0.47 -6.26
CA THR A 231 2.16 -1.87 -6.49
C THR A 231 1.20 -2.78 -5.76
N VAL A 232 0.78 -3.83 -6.44
CA VAL A 232 0.00 -4.93 -5.86
C VAL A 232 0.80 -6.21 -6.06
N GLY A 233 1.33 -6.71 -4.96
CA GLY A 233 1.99 -8.01 -4.93
C GLY A 233 0.98 -9.13 -4.73
N VAL A 234 0.94 -10.11 -5.65
CA VAL A 234 -0.04 -11.20 -5.65
C VAL A 234 0.65 -12.53 -5.43
N GLY A 235 0.15 -13.34 -4.49
CA GLY A 235 0.68 -14.68 -4.25
C GLY A 235 1.65 -14.78 -3.08
N SER A 236 2.29 -15.93 -2.92
CA SER A 236 3.15 -16.27 -1.77
C SER A 236 4.65 -16.03 -2.01
N ALA A 237 5.06 -15.77 -3.25
CA ALA A 237 6.47 -15.62 -3.64
C ALA A 237 6.88 -14.18 -3.97
N VAL A 238 6.06 -13.21 -3.59
CA VAL A 238 6.29 -11.78 -3.90
C VAL A 238 7.60 -11.29 -3.29
N SER A 239 8.44 -10.64 -4.11
CA SER A 239 9.58 -9.88 -3.62
C SER A 239 9.10 -8.59 -2.93
N GLU A 240 8.69 -8.73 -1.66
CA GLU A 240 8.12 -7.62 -0.87
C GLU A 240 9.07 -6.42 -0.82
N SER A 241 10.37 -6.65 -0.70
CA SER A 241 11.38 -5.58 -0.67
C SER A 241 11.38 -4.76 -1.96
N PHE A 242 11.21 -5.40 -3.10
CA PHE A 242 11.18 -4.73 -4.40
C PHE A 242 9.91 -3.89 -4.57
N VAL A 243 8.73 -4.49 -4.40
CA VAL A 243 7.45 -3.79 -4.62
C VAL A 243 7.28 -2.62 -3.66
N ARG A 244 7.72 -2.75 -2.41
CA ARG A 244 7.73 -1.64 -1.44
C ARG A 244 8.70 -0.53 -1.82
N LYS A 245 9.91 -0.90 -2.26
CA LYS A 245 10.94 0.09 -2.59
C LYS A 245 10.55 0.91 -3.82
N ILE A 246 10.08 0.27 -4.91
CA ILE A 246 9.69 1.01 -6.12
C ILE A 246 8.50 1.96 -5.88
N ALA A 247 7.51 1.52 -5.10
CA ALA A 247 6.40 2.37 -4.71
C ALA A 247 6.87 3.56 -3.85
N ALA A 248 7.70 3.30 -2.84
CA ALA A 248 8.19 4.34 -1.93
C ALA A 248 9.02 5.42 -2.65
N VAL A 249 9.94 5.03 -3.56
CA VAL A 249 10.80 6.00 -4.27
C VAL A 249 10.04 6.83 -5.30
N SER A 250 8.92 6.32 -5.83
CA SER A 250 8.07 7.03 -6.80
C SER A 250 6.92 7.82 -6.13
N GLY A 251 6.77 7.75 -4.81
CA GLY A 251 5.69 8.42 -4.09
C GLY A 251 4.33 7.72 -4.18
N GLY A 252 4.31 6.45 -4.55
CA GLY A 252 3.13 5.59 -4.53
C GLY A 252 3.00 4.79 -3.23
N ALA A 253 2.24 3.72 -3.28
CA ALA A 253 2.01 2.82 -2.14
C ALA A 253 1.97 1.36 -2.58
N THR A 254 2.14 0.44 -1.62
CA THR A 254 2.17 -1.01 -1.86
C THR A 254 1.07 -1.70 -1.09
N GLU A 255 0.39 -2.62 -1.77
CA GLU A 255 -0.50 -3.59 -1.15
C GLU A 255 0.00 -5.01 -1.47
N LEU A 256 -0.02 -5.88 -0.46
CA LEU A 256 0.32 -7.30 -0.61
C LEU A 256 -0.95 -8.10 -0.39
N VAL A 257 -1.29 -8.94 -1.36
CA VAL A 257 -2.50 -9.74 -1.33
C VAL A 257 -2.13 -11.23 -1.28
N THR A 258 -2.51 -11.87 -0.20
CA THR A 258 -2.28 -13.32 -0.04
C THR A 258 -3.34 -14.13 -0.78
N PRO A 259 -3.05 -15.44 -1.13
CA PRO A 259 -3.93 -16.28 -1.95
C PRO A 259 -5.28 -16.58 -1.29
N ASN A 260 -5.91 -15.88 -0.50
CA ASN A 260 -7.24 -16.06 0.08
C ASN A 260 -7.89 -14.73 0.50
N GLU A 261 -7.24 -13.61 0.19
CA GLU A 261 -7.76 -12.28 0.47
C GLU A 261 -8.43 -11.69 -0.76
N GLN A 262 -9.46 -10.87 -0.54
CA GLN A 262 -10.13 -10.17 -1.64
C GLN A 262 -9.27 -8.98 -2.10
N MET A 263 -8.50 -9.19 -3.16
CA MET A 263 -7.63 -8.17 -3.78
C MET A 263 -8.36 -6.85 -4.07
N VAL A 264 -9.60 -6.94 -4.47
CA VAL A 264 -10.45 -5.79 -4.85
C VAL A 264 -10.55 -4.75 -3.74
N GLU A 265 -10.80 -5.16 -2.49
CA GLU A 265 -10.98 -4.22 -1.36
C GLU A 265 -9.68 -3.47 -1.03
N HIS A 266 -8.54 -4.13 -1.20
CA HIS A 266 -7.23 -3.56 -0.92
C HIS A 266 -6.82 -2.52 -1.97
N ILE A 267 -6.99 -2.84 -3.24
CA ILE A 267 -6.64 -1.93 -4.35
C ILE A 267 -7.52 -0.68 -4.34
N VAL A 268 -8.82 -0.85 -4.14
CA VAL A 268 -9.79 0.24 -4.10
C VAL A 268 -9.46 1.27 -3.04
N ARG A 269 -9.01 0.84 -1.87
CA ARG A 269 -8.62 1.74 -0.78
C ARG A 269 -7.51 2.71 -1.16
N HIS A 270 -6.61 2.33 -2.05
CA HIS A 270 -5.53 3.21 -2.52
C HIS A 270 -5.99 4.27 -3.54
N PHE A 271 -7.03 3.98 -4.31
CA PHE A 271 -7.58 4.94 -5.28
C PHE A 271 -8.56 5.94 -4.65
N GLU A 272 -9.00 5.72 -3.41
CA GLU A 272 -9.90 6.62 -2.69
C GLU A 272 -9.17 7.62 -1.77
N GLN A 273 -7.85 7.54 -1.66
CA GLN A 273 -6.99 8.48 -0.89
C GLN A 273 -6.40 9.55 -1.81
#